data_e2647951d4c59fa6e26a59f1a6d3da9f
#
_entry.id   e2647951d4c59fa6e26a59f1a6d3da9f
#
_cell.length_a   1.000
_cell.length_b   1.000
_cell.length_c   1.000
_cell.angle_alpha   90.00
_cell.angle_beta   90.00
_cell.angle_gamma   90.00
#
_symmetry.space_group_name_H-M   'P 1'
#
loop_
_entity.id
_entity.type
_entity.pdbx_description
1 polymer ?
#
loop_
_entity_poly.entity_id
_entity_poly.type
_entity_poly.pdbx_seq_one_letter_code
_entity_poly.pdbx_strand_id
1 'polypeptide(L)'
;RFQTIIHGDAKLANFCVNAREAQVAMVDYQYVGRGCGIQDVAYFLSSALSPDNCATREEEALSIYFTALEAAIMRHQPTLNATEVVEEWQRLYCWAWADFVRFLAGWAPHHYKIDRYSLQLTEDVLRLLEKREKQL
;
A
#
# COMPACT_ATOMS: atom_id res chain seq x y z
N ARG A 1 13.20 -2.49 -6.24
CA ARG A 1 14.09 -3.68 -6.32
C ARG A 1 13.37 -4.92 -5.79
N PHE A 2 12.75 -4.84 -4.61
CA PHE A 2 12.07 -5.97 -3.99
C PHE A 2 10.62 -6.12 -4.47
N GLN A 3 10.27 -7.34 -4.85
CA GLN A 3 8.94 -7.69 -5.34
C GLN A 3 8.46 -8.99 -4.69
N THR A 4 7.14 -9.13 -4.59
CA THR A 4 6.47 -10.31 -4.06
C THR A 4 5.25 -10.66 -4.94
N ILE A 5 4.48 -11.64 -4.52
CA ILE A 5 3.14 -11.87 -5.04
C ILE A 5 2.21 -10.88 -4.36
N ILE A 6 1.48 -10.10 -5.14
CA ILE A 6 0.44 -9.18 -4.67
C ILE A 6 -0.95 -9.72 -5.02
N HIS A 7 -1.94 -9.35 -4.23
CA HIS A 7 -3.35 -9.62 -4.50
C HIS A 7 -3.86 -8.82 -5.71
N GLY A 8 -3.42 -7.56 -5.81
CA GLY A 8 -3.74 -6.63 -6.89
C GLY A 8 -5.13 -5.96 -6.78
N ASP A 9 -6.01 -6.45 -5.90
CA ASP A 9 -7.31 -5.85 -5.53
C ASP A 9 -7.56 -6.01 -4.03
N ALA A 10 -6.60 -5.61 -3.21
CA ALA A 10 -6.61 -5.82 -1.76
C ALA A 10 -7.53 -4.85 -1.00
N LYS A 11 -8.74 -4.59 -1.53
CA LYS A 11 -9.76 -3.79 -0.81
C LYS A 11 -10.35 -4.56 0.36
N LEU A 12 -10.80 -3.87 1.40
CA LEU A 12 -11.38 -4.47 2.61
C LEU A 12 -12.49 -5.49 2.29
N ALA A 13 -13.30 -5.26 1.25
CA ALA A 13 -14.37 -6.16 0.83
C ALA A 13 -13.88 -7.56 0.39
N ASN A 14 -12.60 -7.69 0.02
CA ASN A 14 -11.99 -8.95 -0.38
C ASN A 14 -11.34 -9.70 0.81
N PHE A 15 -11.56 -9.24 2.05
CA PHE A 15 -11.10 -9.88 3.28
C PHE A 15 -12.28 -10.42 4.09
N CYS A 16 -12.30 -11.73 4.30
CA CYS A 16 -13.27 -12.41 5.15
C CYS A 16 -12.66 -12.59 6.54
N VAL A 17 -13.27 -12.00 7.56
CA VAL A 17 -12.76 -12.02 8.93
C VAL A 17 -13.63 -12.90 9.81
N ASN A 18 -13.04 -13.92 10.44
CA ASN A 18 -13.65 -14.67 11.53
C ASN A 18 -13.09 -14.15 12.86
N ALA A 19 -13.80 -13.20 13.47
CA ALA A 19 -13.36 -12.57 14.71
C ALA A 19 -13.29 -13.54 15.91
N ARG A 20 -14.06 -14.66 15.89
CA ARG A 20 -14.05 -15.65 16.98
C ARG A 20 -12.79 -16.49 16.98
N GLU A 21 -12.23 -16.76 15.82
CA GLU A 21 -11.05 -17.62 15.65
C GLU A 21 -9.80 -16.81 15.29
N ALA A 22 -9.90 -15.47 15.27
CA ALA A 22 -8.84 -14.56 14.83
C ALA A 22 -8.24 -14.95 13.47
N GLN A 23 -9.09 -15.40 12.53
CA GLN A 23 -8.69 -15.84 11.22
C GLN A 23 -9.11 -14.82 10.16
N VAL A 24 -8.26 -14.66 9.15
CA VAL A 24 -8.54 -13.83 7.98
C VAL A 24 -8.26 -14.66 6.73
N ALA A 25 -9.19 -14.62 5.79
CA ALA A 25 -9.02 -15.17 4.45
C ALA A 25 -9.21 -14.07 3.40
N MET A 26 -8.42 -14.13 2.35
CA MET A 26 -8.58 -13.27 1.17
C MET A 26 -9.33 -14.03 0.07
N VAL A 27 -10.12 -13.32 -0.73
CA VAL A 27 -10.91 -13.83 -1.86
C VAL A 27 -10.73 -12.92 -3.07
N ASP A 28 -11.17 -13.37 -4.24
CA ASP A 28 -11.17 -12.59 -5.48
C ASP A 28 -9.75 -12.28 -6.01
N TYR A 29 -9.00 -13.33 -6.28
CA TYR A 29 -7.60 -13.30 -6.76
C TYR A 29 -7.45 -13.02 -8.26
N GLN A 30 -8.42 -12.39 -8.91
CA GLN A 30 -8.41 -12.17 -10.37
C GLN A 30 -7.25 -11.28 -10.86
N TYR A 31 -6.65 -10.47 -9.98
CA TYR A 31 -5.53 -9.58 -10.30
C TYR A 31 -4.21 -10.00 -9.63
N VAL A 32 -4.15 -11.23 -9.09
CA VAL A 32 -2.91 -11.72 -8.47
C VAL A 32 -1.74 -11.67 -9.45
N GLY A 33 -0.63 -11.15 -8.99
CA GLY A 33 0.54 -11.00 -9.85
C GLY A 33 1.80 -10.66 -9.06
N ARG A 34 2.85 -10.33 -9.79
CA ARG A 34 4.12 -9.88 -9.23
C ARG A 34 4.11 -8.37 -9.07
N GLY A 35 4.44 -7.87 -7.88
CA GLY A 35 4.48 -6.45 -7.61
C GLY A 35 5.17 -6.10 -6.30
N CYS A 36 5.13 -4.84 -5.93
CA CYS A 36 5.56 -4.36 -4.63
C CYS A 36 4.42 -4.52 -3.63
N GLY A 37 4.63 -5.25 -2.54
CA GLY A 37 3.57 -5.53 -1.55
C GLY A 37 2.93 -4.29 -0.93
N ILE A 38 3.64 -3.17 -0.91
CA ILE A 38 3.09 -1.90 -0.41
C ILE A 38 1.91 -1.35 -1.27
N GLN A 39 1.76 -1.81 -2.52
CA GLN A 39 0.61 -1.47 -3.36
C GLN A 39 -0.69 -2.03 -2.75
N ASP A 40 -0.68 -3.29 -2.31
CA ASP A 40 -1.83 -3.89 -1.63
C ASP A 40 -2.14 -3.18 -0.30
N VAL A 41 -1.11 -2.74 0.43
CA VAL A 41 -1.30 -2.00 1.70
C VAL A 41 -1.96 -0.65 1.46
N ALA A 42 -1.48 0.14 0.50
CA ALA A 42 -2.09 1.42 0.15
C ALA A 42 -3.56 1.23 -0.28
N TYR A 43 -3.82 0.20 -1.08
CA TYR A 43 -5.16 -0.11 -1.54
C TYR A 43 -6.09 -0.57 -0.40
N PHE A 44 -5.57 -1.42 0.51
CA PHE A 44 -6.29 -1.85 1.70
C PHE A 44 -6.67 -0.65 2.58
N LEU A 45 -5.71 0.19 2.94
CA LEU A 45 -5.93 1.36 3.79
C LEU A 45 -6.93 2.32 3.17
N SER A 46 -6.86 2.55 1.85
CA SER A 46 -7.83 3.39 1.13
C SER A 46 -9.26 2.89 1.21
N SER A 47 -9.48 1.60 1.47
CA SER A 47 -10.80 0.98 1.56
C SER A 47 -11.25 0.72 2.99
N ALA A 48 -10.31 0.61 3.92
CA ALA A 48 -10.57 0.28 5.32
C ALA A 48 -10.72 1.52 6.21
N LEU A 49 -10.13 2.66 5.81
CA LEU A 49 -10.11 3.89 6.59
C LEU A 49 -10.79 5.03 5.81
N SER A 50 -11.46 5.93 6.55
CA SER A 50 -11.86 7.22 6.00
C SER A 50 -10.64 8.13 5.82
N PRO A 51 -10.70 9.19 4.98
CA PRO A 51 -9.58 10.12 4.80
C PRO A 51 -9.03 10.69 6.11
N ASP A 52 -9.90 11.06 7.05
CA ASP A 52 -9.52 11.59 8.36
C ASP A 52 -8.83 10.51 9.22
N ASN A 53 -9.30 9.27 9.15
CA ASN A 53 -8.67 8.14 9.83
C ASN A 53 -7.35 7.73 9.17
N CYS A 54 -7.21 7.87 7.85
CA CYS A 54 -5.92 7.70 7.20
C CYS A 54 -4.90 8.67 7.79
N ALA A 55 -5.21 9.96 7.84
CA ALA A 55 -4.31 10.98 8.37
C ALA A 55 -3.88 10.76 9.84
N THR A 56 -4.70 10.09 10.64
CA THR A 56 -4.46 9.91 12.09
C THR A 56 -3.97 8.51 12.48
N ARG A 57 -4.26 7.48 11.68
CA ARG A 57 -3.99 6.08 12.03
C ARG A 57 -3.07 5.35 11.05
N GLU A 58 -2.66 6.01 9.99
CA GLU A 58 -1.79 5.43 8.97
C GLU A 58 -0.46 4.93 9.55
N GLU A 59 0.19 5.77 10.37
CA GLU A 59 1.48 5.44 10.96
C GLU A 59 1.38 4.16 11.83
N GLU A 60 0.31 4.04 12.64
CA GLU A 60 0.03 2.84 13.43
C GLU A 60 -0.14 1.61 12.53
N ALA A 61 -0.96 1.73 11.48
CA ALA A 61 -1.24 0.62 10.56
C ALA A 61 0.01 0.19 9.79
N LEU A 62 0.82 1.12 9.31
CA LEU A 62 2.08 0.84 8.64
C LEU A 62 3.10 0.21 9.58
N SER A 63 3.18 0.66 10.83
CA SER A 63 4.05 0.06 11.85
C SER A 63 3.70 -1.41 12.09
N ILE A 64 2.41 -1.74 12.22
CA ILE A 64 1.94 -3.13 12.37
C ILE A 64 2.35 -3.95 11.14
N TYR A 65 2.09 -3.43 9.95
CA TYR A 65 2.42 -4.13 8.70
C TYR A 65 3.92 -4.40 8.57
N PHE A 66 4.77 -3.38 8.76
CA PHE A 66 6.21 -3.53 8.58
C PHE A 66 6.85 -4.41 9.65
N THR A 67 6.36 -4.38 10.89
CA THR A 67 6.79 -5.32 11.93
C THR A 67 6.48 -6.77 11.55
N ALA A 68 5.28 -7.02 11.05
CA ALA A 68 4.89 -8.36 10.59
C ALA A 68 5.67 -8.81 9.35
N LEU A 69 5.92 -7.90 8.41
CA LEU A 69 6.72 -8.16 7.21
C LEU A 69 8.16 -8.54 7.56
N GLU A 70 8.80 -7.77 8.43
CA GLU A 70 10.17 -8.04 8.89
C GLU A 70 10.27 -9.42 9.53
N ALA A 71 9.37 -9.73 10.46
CA ALA A 71 9.32 -11.04 11.11
C ALA A 71 9.08 -12.18 10.10
N ALA A 72 8.22 -11.98 9.11
CA ALA A 72 7.96 -12.97 8.06
C ALA A 72 9.20 -13.20 7.16
N ILE A 73 9.90 -12.13 6.77
CA ILE A 73 11.12 -12.22 5.97
C ILE A 73 12.19 -13.00 6.76
N MET A 74 12.43 -12.62 8.01
CA MET A 74 13.43 -13.30 8.85
C MET A 74 13.14 -14.80 9.00
N ARG A 75 11.85 -15.16 9.07
CA ARG A 75 11.41 -16.56 9.24
C ARG A 75 11.50 -17.37 7.94
N HIS A 76 11.10 -16.80 6.81
CA HIS A 76 10.88 -17.55 5.57
C HIS A 76 11.92 -17.27 4.48
N GLN A 77 12.67 -16.18 4.59
CA GLN A 77 13.70 -15.74 3.64
C GLN A 77 14.95 -15.22 4.38
N PRO A 78 15.60 -16.05 5.22
CA PRO A 78 16.64 -15.59 6.14
C PRO A 78 17.90 -15.04 5.45
N THR A 79 18.05 -15.27 4.14
CA THR A 79 19.15 -14.71 3.33
C THR A 79 18.87 -13.31 2.80
N LEU A 80 17.62 -12.85 2.92
CA LEU A 80 17.22 -11.52 2.49
C LEU A 80 17.36 -10.53 3.64
N ASN A 81 17.93 -9.36 3.36
CA ASN A 81 18.00 -8.29 4.35
C ASN A 81 16.59 -7.66 4.54
N ALA A 82 15.94 -8.01 5.63
CA ALA A 82 14.58 -7.55 5.92
C ALA A 82 14.50 -6.03 6.08
N THR A 83 15.52 -5.41 6.68
CA THR A 83 15.56 -3.95 6.87
C THR A 83 15.60 -3.22 5.52
N GLU A 84 16.38 -3.69 4.56
CA GLU A 84 16.43 -3.09 3.21
C GLU A 84 15.06 -3.17 2.50
N VAL A 85 14.32 -4.26 2.67
CA VAL A 85 12.97 -4.41 2.11
C VAL A 85 12.01 -3.40 2.74
N VAL A 86 12.01 -3.34 4.07
CA VAL A 86 11.15 -2.42 4.83
C VAL A 86 11.43 -0.97 4.44
N GLU A 87 12.69 -0.54 4.42
CA GLU A 87 13.08 0.81 4.04
C GLU A 87 12.69 1.15 2.60
N GLU A 88 12.85 0.21 1.66
CA GLU A 88 12.44 0.44 0.27
C GLU A 88 10.92 0.60 0.17
N TRP A 89 10.16 -0.28 0.81
CA TRP A 89 8.70 -0.23 0.72
C TRP A 89 8.09 0.94 1.48
N GLN A 90 8.70 1.39 2.58
CA GLN A 90 8.33 2.64 3.25
C GLN A 90 8.45 3.83 2.30
N ARG A 91 9.58 3.94 1.58
CA ARG A 91 9.79 5.01 0.59
C ARG A 91 8.84 4.93 -0.61
N LEU A 92 8.35 3.73 -0.93
CA LEU A 92 7.44 3.52 -2.06
C LEU A 92 5.96 3.71 -1.70
N TYR A 93 5.62 3.90 -0.44
CA TYR A 93 4.23 3.98 -0.01
C TYR A 93 3.47 5.16 -0.66
N CYS A 94 4.03 6.35 -0.64
CA CYS A 94 3.41 7.51 -1.31
C CYS A 94 3.27 7.30 -2.83
N TRP A 95 4.22 6.59 -3.45
CA TRP A 95 4.16 6.23 -4.87
C TRP A 95 3.03 5.25 -5.17
N ALA A 96 2.79 4.28 -4.28
CA ALA A 96 1.67 3.35 -4.41
C ALA A 96 0.32 4.09 -4.35
N TRP A 97 0.19 5.08 -3.46
CA TRP A 97 -0.99 5.95 -3.43
C TRP A 97 -1.14 6.80 -4.69
N ALA A 98 -0.08 7.43 -5.17
CA ALA A 98 -0.13 8.24 -6.38
C ALA A 98 -0.49 7.41 -7.61
N ASP A 99 0.02 6.18 -7.73
CA ASP A 99 -0.36 5.26 -8.80
C ASP A 99 -1.83 4.84 -8.71
N PHE A 100 -2.34 4.60 -7.51
CA PHE A 100 -3.74 4.31 -7.28
C PHE A 100 -4.66 5.49 -7.65
N VAL A 101 -4.28 6.72 -7.29
CA VAL A 101 -5.02 7.94 -7.68
C VAL A 101 -4.99 8.10 -9.20
N ARG A 102 -3.84 7.89 -9.85
CA ARG A 102 -3.70 7.91 -11.31
C ARG A 102 -4.66 6.92 -11.98
N PHE A 103 -4.73 5.68 -11.45
CA PHE A 103 -5.66 4.66 -11.93
C PHE A 103 -7.11 5.13 -11.79
N LEU A 104 -7.50 5.61 -10.61
CA LEU A 104 -8.86 6.08 -10.36
C LEU A 104 -9.22 7.27 -11.24
N ALA A 105 -8.31 8.21 -11.44
CA ALA A 105 -8.55 9.38 -12.29
C ALA A 105 -8.82 9.00 -13.77
N GLY A 106 -8.20 7.90 -14.24
CA GLY A 106 -8.45 7.37 -15.58
C GLY A 106 -9.73 6.54 -15.70
N TRP A 107 -10.08 5.80 -14.63
CA TRP A 107 -11.21 4.86 -14.65
C TRP A 107 -12.52 5.50 -14.16
N ALA A 108 -12.48 6.26 -13.09
CA ALA A 108 -13.63 6.90 -12.45
C ALA A 108 -13.21 8.22 -11.80
N PRO A 109 -13.06 9.31 -12.58
CA PRO A 109 -12.46 10.58 -12.12
C PRO A 109 -13.22 11.26 -10.97
N HIS A 110 -14.47 10.86 -10.70
CA HIS A 110 -15.26 11.34 -9.57
C HIS A 110 -15.36 10.32 -8.43
N HIS A 111 -14.47 9.33 -8.40
CA HIS A 111 -14.48 8.32 -7.35
C HIS A 111 -14.18 8.94 -5.98
N TYR A 112 -14.95 8.59 -4.95
CA TYR A 112 -14.88 9.19 -3.61
C TYR A 112 -13.51 9.04 -2.91
N LYS A 113 -12.67 8.10 -3.36
CA LYS A 113 -11.30 7.89 -2.85
C LYS A 113 -10.28 8.86 -3.47
N ILE A 114 -10.67 9.66 -4.47
CA ILE A 114 -9.90 10.82 -4.90
C ILE A 114 -10.28 11.96 -3.97
N ASP A 115 -9.69 11.97 -2.79
CA ASP A 115 -9.99 12.83 -1.69
C ASP A 115 -8.77 13.69 -1.28
N ARG A 116 -8.94 14.54 -0.30
CA ARG A 116 -7.89 15.45 0.17
C ARG A 116 -6.62 14.71 0.59
N TYR A 117 -6.76 13.55 1.26
CA TYR A 117 -5.62 12.78 1.75
C TYR A 117 -4.84 12.16 0.59
N SER A 118 -5.53 11.45 -0.31
CA SER A 118 -4.92 10.79 -1.47
C SER A 118 -4.28 11.80 -2.44
N LEU A 119 -4.91 12.96 -2.63
CA LEU A 119 -4.36 14.04 -3.45
C LEU A 119 -3.10 14.66 -2.83
N GLN A 120 -3.06 14.84 -1.50
CA GLN A 120 -1.87 15.35 -0.82
C GLN A 120 -0.66 14.45 -1.05
N LEU A 121 -0.80 13.14 -0.87
CA LEU A 121 0.28 12.17 -1.14
C LEU A 121 0.72 12.19 -2.61
N THR A 122 -0.25 12.36 -3.53
CA THR A 122 0.05 12.47 -4.96
C THR A 122 0.83 13.74 -5.29
N GLU A 123 0.46 14.87 -4.71
CA GLU A 123 1.21 16.14 -4.87
C GLU A 123 2.65 16.02 -4.35
N ASP A 124 2.86 15.34 -3.23
CA ASP A 124 4.19 15.13 -2.68
C ASP A 124 5.07 14.32 -3.64
N VAL A 125 4.50 13.30 -4.28
CA VAL A 125 5.19 12.53 -5.33
C VAL A 125 5.50 13.39 -6.55
N LEU A 126 4.56 14.21 -7.03
CA LEU A 126 4.80 15.11 -8.17
C LEU A 126 5.93 16.10 -7.88
N ARG A 127 5.97 16.67 -6.67
CA ARG A 127 7.09 17.54 -6.24
C ARG A 127 8.45 16.82 -6.22
N LEU A 128 8.47 15.52 -5.86
CA LEU A 128 9.69 14.71 -5.90
C LEU A 128 10.15 14.48 -7.35
N LEU A 129 9.24 14.24 -8.28
CA LEU A 129 9.54 14.09 -9.71
C LEU A 129 10.12 15.38 -10.30
N GLU A 130 9.49 16.52 -10.05
CA GLU A 130 9.97 17.83 -10.54
C GLU A 130 11.38 18.19 -10.04
N LYS A 131 11.69 17.82 -8.78
CA LYS A 131 13.03 18.02 -8.23
C LYS A 131 14.08 17.16 -8.94
N ARG A 132 13.72 15.92 -9.32
CA ARG A 132 14.63 15.03 -10.05
C ARG A 132 14.88 15.52 -11.48
N GLU A 133 13.86 15.99 -12.17
CA GLU A 133 14.01 16.55 -13.53
C GLU A 133 14.94 17.78 -13.58
N LYS A 134 14.93 18.60 -12.54
CA LYS A 134 15.82 19.79 -12.42
C LYS A 134 17.28 19.45 -12.10
N GLN A 135 17.59 18.19 -11.77
CA GLN A 135 18.94 17.72 -11.43
C GLN A 135 19.59 16.93 -12.57
N LEU A 136 18.89 16.69 -13.67
CA LEU A 136 19.36 16.07 -14.90
C LEU A 136 19.74 17.10 -15.93
#